data_30f3aed2650df5e4da1eab1a9b9ae3f4
#
_entry.id   30f3aed2650df5e4da1eab1a9b9ae3f4
#
_cell.length_a   1.000
_cell.length_b   1.000
_cell.length_c   1.000
_cell.angle_alpha   90.00
_cell.angle_beta   90.00
_cell.angle_gamma   90.00
#
_symmetry.space_group_name_H-M   'P 1'
#
loop_
_entity.id
_entity.type
_entity.pdbx_description
1 polymer ?
#
loop_
_entity_poly.entity_id
_entity_poly.type
_entity_poly.pdbx_seq_one_letter_code
_entity_poly.pdbx_strand_id
1 'polypeptide(L)'
;ISQSLGDEKYKPDIGQTGKDVIWVPTPDQLVDKMLATAKVTDKDLVYDLGAGDGKIAIAAALKFGAKSVGIEYNPDMAAFAQRNVERAGVKDRVRIIRGDIFEEDFSSATVVTLYLLPDLNIKLKPILQKMKAGTRVVSNSFSMGDWDADEVIEVDRGQGFFWIVPARIEGRW
;
A
#
# COMPACT_ATOMS: atom_id res chain seq x y z
N ILE A 1 -10.56 12.13 -21.72
CA ILE A 1 -9.95 12.30 -20.40
C ILE A 1 -8.90 13.38 -20.45
N SER A 2 -9.04 14.34 -19.59
CA SER A 2 -8.04 15.35 -19.42
C SER A 2 -6.81 14.75 -18.76
N GLN A 3 -5.64 15.03 -19.31
CA GLN A 3 -4.38 14.62 -18.73
C GLN A 3 -3.59 15.86 -18.35
N SER A 4 -2.90 15.78 -17.22
CA SER A 4 -1.98 16.84 -16.87
C SER A 4 -0.75 16.79 -17.77
N LEU A 5 -0.07 17.92 -17.91
CA LEU A 5 1.15 17.97 -18.70
C LEU A 5 2.22 16.99 -18.18
N GLY A 6 2.21 16.72 -16.88
CA GLY A 6 3.15 15.79 -16.30
C GLY A 6 3.01 14.37 -16.81
N ASP A 7 1.78 13.96 -17.14
CA ASP A 7 1.52 12.60 -17.61
C ASP A 7 2.05 12.34 -19.01
N GLU A 8 2.25 13.39 -19.80
CA GLU A 8 2.79 13.25 -21.14
C GLU A 8 4.23 12.75 -21.13
N LYS A 9 4.95 12.97 -20.04
CA LYS A 9 6.35 12.58 -19.90
C LYS A 9 6.54 11.13 -19.59
N TYR A 10 5.55 10.51 -18.96
CA TYR A 10 5.63 9.13 -18.55
C TYR A 10 4.23 8.55 -18.31
N LYS A 11 3.98 7.41 -18.94
CA LYS A 11 2.76 6.62 -18.74
C LYS A 11 3.19 5.18 -18.55
N PRO A 12 2.97 4.60 -17.36
CA PRO A 12 3.35 3.22 -17.14
C PRO A 12 2.46 2.27 -17.93
N ASP A 13 3.05 1.19 -18.41
CA ASP A 13 2.32 0.11 -19.05
C ASP A 13 1.89 -0.91 -18.00
N ILE A 14 0.71 -1.51 -18.19
CA ILE A 14 0.25 -2.59 -17.33
C ILE A 14 1.24 -3.76 -17.47
N GLY A 15 1.68 -4.29 -16.34
CA GLY A 15 2.66 -5.36 -16.30
C GLY A 15 4.10 -4.88 -16.37
N GLN A 16 4.34 -3.58 -16.37
CA GLN A 16 5.69 -3.02 -16.38
C GLN A 16 6.45 -3.49 -15.14
N THR A 17 7.68 -3.96 -15.35
CA THR A 17 8.53 -4.43 -14.26
C THR A 17 9.29 -3.26 -13.66
N GLY A 18 9.18 -3.10 -12.34
CA GLY A 18 10.07 -2.25 -11.56
C GLY A 18 11.07 -3.11 -10.81
N LYS A 19 11.76 -2.53 -9.81
CA LYS A 19 12.60 -3.32 -8.93
C LYS A 19 11.68 -4.23 -8.10
N ASP A 20 11.84 -5.51 -8.22
CA ASP A 20 11.18 -6.52 -7.39
C ASP A 20 9.64 -6.58 -7.51
N VAL A 21 9.02 -5.79 -8.40
CA VAL A 21 7.58 -5.84 -8.59
C VAL A 21 7.20 -5.67 -10.06
N ILE A 22 6.05 -6.22 -10.42
CA ILE A 22 5.41 -5.99 -11.71
C ILE A 22 4.24 -5.07 -11.44
N TRP A 23 4.17 -3.93 -12.15
CA TRP A 23 3.07 -2.99 -11.93
C TRP A 23 1.81 -3.48 -12.63
N VAL A 24 0.78 -3.77 -11.84
CA VAL A 24 -0.57 -4.07 -12.29
C VAL A 24 -1.51 -3.30 -11.36
N PRO A 25 -2.38 -2.44 -11.89
CA PRO A 25 -3.25 -1.64 -11.03
C PRO A 25 -4.17 -2.54 -10.20
N THR A 26 -4.36 -2.18 -8.93
CA THR A 26 -5.35 -2.83 -8.08
C THR A 26 -6.74 -2.39 -8.52
N PRO A 27 -7.69 -3.31 -8.73
CA PRO A 27 -9.06 -2.92 -9.06
C PRO A 27 -9.66 -2.02 -7.97
N ASP A 28 -10.42 -1.01 -8.37
CA ASP A 28 -11.00 -0.05 -7.44
C ASP A 28 -11.84 -0.71 -6.35
N GLN A 29 -12.62 -1.72 -6.72
CA GLN A 29 -13.44 -2.46 -5.77
C GLN A 29 -12.58 -3.12 -4.69
N LEU A 30 -11.43 -3.66 -5.05
CA LEU A 30 -10.52 -4.29 -4.10
C LEU A 30 -9.86 -3.25 -3.21
N VAL A 31 -9.45 -2.10 -3.77
CA VAL A 31 -8.90 -1.00 -2.99
C VAL A 31 -9.88 -0.58 -1.90
N ASP A 32 -11.13 -0.34 -2.27
CA ASP A 32 -12.17 0.08 -1.34
C ASP A 32 -12.39 -0.98 -0.25
N LYS A 33 -12.44 -2.24 -0.63
CA LYS A 33 -12.67 -3.33 0.30
C LYS A 33 -11.48 -3.53 1.26
N MET A 34 -10.27 -3.40 0.75
CA MET A 34 -9.06 -3.50 1.58
C MET A 34 -9.05 -2.42 2.66
N LEU A 35 -9.30 -1.18 2.28
CA LEU A 35 -9.30 -0.07 3.22
C LEU A 35 -10.47 -0.16 4.21
N ALA A 36 -11.64 -0.58 3.75
CA ALA A 36 -12.79 -0.78 4.62
C ALA A 36 -12.55 -1.91 5.62
N THR A 37 -11.96 -3.02 5.18
CA THR A 37 -11.64 -4.15 6.05
C THR A 37 -10.63 -3.75 7.14
N ALA A 38 -9.65 -2.93 6.77
CA ALA A 38 -8.68 -2.40 7.73
C ALA A 38 -9.28 -1.30 8.61
N LYS A 39 -10.54 -0.92 8.39
CA LYS A 39 -11.26 0.10 9.18
C LYS A 39 -10.52 1.42 9.21
N VAL A 40 -10.01 1.84 8.06
CA VAL A 40 -9.27 3.10 7.93
C VAL A 40 -10.19 4.27 8.29
N THR A 41 -9.67 5.22 9.06
CA THR A 41 -10.34 6.45 9.42
C THR A 41 -9.40 7.64 9.25
N ASP A 42 -9.90 8.84 9.49
CA ASP A 42 -9.10 10.07 9.41
C ASP A 42 -8.01 10.16 10.49
N LYS A 43 -8.02 9.25 11.43
CA LYS A 43 -6.99 9.17 12.49
C LYS A 43 -5.83 8.24 12.11
N ASP A 44 -5.94 7.56 10.98
CA ASP A 44 -4.94 6.60 10.56
C ASP A 44 -3.83 7.25 9.73
N LEU A 45 -2.66 6.63 9.80
CA LEU A 45 -1.55 6.88 8.89
C LEU A 45 -1.32 5.59 8.09
N VAL A 46 -1.62 5.65 6.82
CA VAL A 46 -1.51 4.51 5.90
C VAL A 46 -0.18 4.59 5.16
N TYR A 47 0.59 3.50 5.18
CA TYR A 47 1.76 3.36 4.32
C TYR A 47 1.47 2.31 3.27
N ASP A 48 1.58 2.71 2.01
CA ASP A 48 1.40 1.82 0.87
C ASP A 48 2.78 1.45 0.33
N LEU A 49 3.16 0.20 0.53
CA LEU A 49 4.48 -0.30 0.13
C LEU A 49 4.42 -0.83 -1.29
N GLY A 50 5.16 -0.20 -2.19
CA GLY A 50 5.06 -0.46 -3.61
C GLY A 50 3.89 0.32 -4.21
N ALA A 51 3.93 1.64 -4.05
CA ALA A 51 2.76 2.50 -4.28
C ALA A 51 2.27 2.54 -5.74
N GLY A 52 3.12 2.21 -6.69
CA GLY A 52 2.74 2.27 -8.10
C GLY A 52 2.28 3.66 -8.50
N ASP A 53 1.06 3.74 -9.03
CA ASP A 53 0.46 5.01 -9.48
C ASP A 53 -0.14 5.84 -8.34
N GLY A 54 -0.05 5.35 -7.10
CA GLY A 54 -0.56 6.06 -5.92
C GLY A 54 -2.04 5.82 -5.62
N LYS A 55 -2.69 4.92 -6.33
CA LYS A 55 -4.14 4.71 -6.22
C LYS A 55 -4.60 4.43 -4.78
N ILE A 56 -3.92 3.54 -4.07
CA ILE A 56 -4.33 3.15 -2.72
C ILE A 56 -4.14 4.30 -1.74
N ALA A 57 -2.98 4.95 -1.78
CA ALA A 57 -2.71 6.10 -0.91
C ALA A 57 -3.70 7.23 -1.15
N ILE A 58 -4.02 7.51 -2.41
CA ILE A 58 -4.99 8.53 -2.78
C ILE A 58 -6.39 8.16 -2.29
N ALA A 59 -6.80 6.90 -2.47
CA ALA A 59 -8.12 6.43 -2.01
C ALA A 59 -8.25 6.53 -0.48
N ALA A 60 -7.19 6.21 0.26
CA ALA A 60 -7.19 6.35 1.71
C ALA A 60 -7.49 7.79 2.14
N ALA A 61 -6.89 8.76 1.46
CA ALA A 61 -7.13 10.17 1.75
C ALA A 61 -8.51 10.65 1.28
N LEU A 62 -8.88 10.33 0.05
CA LEU A 62 -10.13 10.82 -0.54
C LEU A 62 -11.37 10.22 0.11
N LYS A 63 -11.34 8.91 0.37
CA LYS A 63 -12.55 8.19 0.79
C LYS A 63 -12.65 8.02 2.29
N PHE A 64 -11.52 8.05 2.99
CA PHE A 64 -11.47 7.77 4.44
C PHE A 64 -10.87 8.93 5.24
N GLY A 65 -10.37 9.95 4.57
CA GLY A 65 -9.79 11.11 5.23
C GLY A 65 -8.44 10.88 5.90
N ALA A 66 -7.82 9.74 5.64
CA ALA A 66 -6.56 9.37 6.27
C ALA A 66 -5.38 10.15 5.69
N LYS A 67 -4.33 10.27 6.48
CA LYS A 67 -3.01 10.62 5.95
C LYS A 67 -2.37 9.37 5.40
N SER A 68 -1.66 9.48 4.28
CA SER A 68 -1.02 8.33 3.69
C SER A 68 0.34 8.66 3.08
N VAL A 69 1.19 7.64 3.02
CA VAL A 69 2.52 7.73 2.40
C VAL A 69 2.65 6.54 1.47
N GLY A 70 2.94 6.80 0.22
CA GLY A 70 3.27 5.73 -0.73
C GLY A 70 4.77 5.68 -0.94
N ILE A 71 5.34 4.48 -0.87
CA ILE A 71 6.76 4.27 -1.13
C ILE A 71 6.88 3.54 -2.46
N GLU A 72 7.60 4.14 -3.39
CA GLU A 72 7.79 3.58 -4.73
C GLU A 72 9.26 3.64 -5.13
N TYR A 73 9.81 2.50 -5.55
CA TYR A 73 11.21 2.40 -5.91
C TYR A 73 11.52 3.03 -7.27
N ASN A 74 10.63 2.84 -8.24
CA ASN A 74 10.85 3.33 -9.60
C ASN A 74 10.64 4.85 -9.64
N PRO A 75 11.68 5.64 -10.03
CA PRO A 75 11.58 7.10 -9.98
C PRO A 75 10.52 7.67 -10.91
N ASP A 76 10.32 7.10 -12.09
CA ASP A 76 9.32 7.58 -13.04
C ASP A 76 7.91 7.28 -12.52
N MET A 77 7.71 6.10 -11.96
CA MET A 77 6.44 5.73 -11.35
C MET A 77 6.14 6.59 -10.13
N ALA A 78 7.15 6.87 -9.29
CA ALA A 78 6.98 7.73 -8.13
C ALA A 78 6.57 9.16 -8.56
N ALA A 79 7.19 9.67 -9.61
CA ALA A 79 6.82 10.99 -10.15
C ALA A 79 5.39 10.98 -10.71
N PHE A 80 5.00 9.91 -11.38
CA PHE A 80 3.63 9.74 -11.88
C PHE A 80 2.63 9.69 -10.72
N ALA A 81 2.93 8.94 -9.68
CA ALA A 81 2.10 8.88 -8.48
C ALA A 81 1.95 10.26 -7.84
N GLN A 82 3.03 11.03 -7.76
CA GLN A 82 2.98 12.38 -7.21
C GLN A 82 2.08 13.30 -8.03
N ARG A 83 2.13 13.20 -9.35
CA ARG A 83 1.22 13.97 -10.20
C ARG A 83 -0.24 13.57 -9.99
N ASN A 84 -0.49 12.28 -9.79
CA ASN A 84 -1.84 11.79 -9.48
C ASN A 84 -2.34 12.34 -8.13
N VAL A 85 -1.47 12.42 -7.14
CA VAL A 85 -1.78 13.02 -5.84
C VAL A 85 -2.21 14.47 -6.00
N GLU A 86 -1.46 15.23 -6.78
CA GLU A 86 -1.75 16.65 -7.03
C GLU A 86 -3.05 16.81 -7.80
N ARG A 87 -3.25 15.97 -8.80
CA ARG A 87 -4.47 15.98 -9.62
C ARG A 87 -5.72 15.66 -8.81
N ALA A 88 -5.58 14.77 -7.83
CA ALA A 88 -6.68 14.41 -6.94
C ALA A 88 -6.94 15.45 -5.84
N GLY A 89 -6.07 16.44 -5.70
CA GLY A 89 -6.26 17.50 -4.70
C GLY A 89 -5.97 17.07 -3.29
N VAL A 90 -5.15 16.05 -3.08
CA VAL A 90 -4.89 15.49 -1.74
C VAL A 90 -3.42 15.61 -1.31
N LYS A 91 -2.66 16.51 -1.93
CA LYS A 91 -1.24 16.61 -1.60
C LYS A 91 -0.96 17.06 -0.17
N ASP A 92 -1.94 17.63 0.51
CA ASP A 92 -1.84 17.98 1.92
C ASP A 92 -1.95 16.76 2.84
N ARG A 93 -2.42 15.63 2.33
CA ARG A 93 -2.60 14.40 3.11
C ARG A 93 -1.85 13.19 2.57
N VAL A 94 -1.36 13.26 1.33
CA VAL A 94 -0.65 12.16 0.70
C VAL A 94 0.75 12.59 0.31
N ARG A 95 1.73 11.77 0.70
CA ARG A 95 3.12 11.98 0.33
C ARG A 95 3.63 10.74 -0.40
N ILE A 96 4.34 10.94 -1.49
CA ILE A 96 5.00 9.86 -2.22
C ILE A 96 6.50 9.96 -1.96
N ILE A 97 7.08 8.85 -1.53
CA ILE A 97 8.51 8.73 -1.30
C ILE A 97 9.08 7.83 -2.40
N ARG A 98 10.07 8.34 -3.11
CA ARG A 98 10.89 7.49 -3.96
C ARG A 98 11.90 6.79 -3.06
N GLY A 99 11.80 5.48 -2.96
CA GLY A 99 12.70 4.75 -2.07
C GLY A 99 12.48 3.25 -2.09
N ASP A 100 13.31 2.57 -1.33
CA ASP A 100 13.26 1.12 -1.16
C ASP A 100 12.51 0.80 0.14
N ILE A 101 11.47 -0.03 0.04
CA ILE A 101 10.66 -0.39 1.21
C ILE A 101 11.47 -1.07 2.31
N PHE A 102 12.61 -1.66 1.98
CA PHE A 102 13.48 -2.31 2.97
C PHE A 102 14.44 -1.33 3.64
N GLU A 103 14.53 -0.10 3.14
CA GLU A 103 15.40 0.95 3.70
C GLU A 103 14.60 2.07 4.37
N GLU A 104 13.35 2.28 3.95
CA GLU A 104 12.49 3.31 4.52
C GLU A 104 11.91 2.85 5.85
N ASP A 105 11.75 3.80 6.76
CA ASP A 105 11.13 3.52 8.07
C ASP A 105 9.63 3.83 7.99
N PHE A 106 8.81 2.80 8.09
CA PHE A 106 7.36 2.93 8.14
C PHE A 106 6.76 2.47 9.47
N SER A 107 7.58 2.43 10.51
CA SER A 107 7.15 1.93 11.83
C SER A 107 6.05 2.76 12.48
N SER A 108 5.86 4.01 12.03
CA SER A 108 4.79 4.88 12.53
C SER A 108 3.43 4.59 11.90
N ALA A 109 3.36 3.75 10.88
CA ALA A 109 2.10 3.44 10.22
C ALA A 109 1.13 2.76 11.18
N THR A 110 -0.15 3.10 11.06
CA THR A 110 -1.23 2.37 11.72
C THR A 110 -1.84 1.32 10.80
N VAL A 111 -1.71 1.55 9.50
CA VAL A 111 -2.16 0.61 8.45
C VAL A 111 -1.08 0.52 7.40
N VAL A 112 -0.75 -0.71 6.99
CA VAL A 112 0.19 -0.97 5.91
C VAL A 112 -0.55 -1.71 4.81
N THR A 113 -0.46 -1.20 3.59
CA THR A 113 -1.03 -1.87 2.42
C THR A 113 0.09 -2.38 1.53
N LEU A 114 -0.13 -3.54 0.93
CA LEU A 114 0.87 -4.23 0.13
C LEU A 114 0.27 -4.70 -1.18
N TYR A 115 1.03 -4.53 -2.26
CA TYR A 115 0.81 -5.29 -3.48
C TYR A 115 2.16 -5.69 -4.05
N LEU A 116 2.70 -6.76 -3.50
CA LEU A 116 4.05 -7.22 -3.79
C LEU A 116 4.03 -8.72 -4.09
N LEU A 117 5.01 -9.18 -4.84
CA LEU A 117 5.16 -10.60 -5.11
C LEU A 117 5.40 -11.38 -3.81
N PRO A 118 5.06 -12.68 -3.78
CA PRO A 118 5.15 -13.48 -2.55
C PRO A 118 6.50 -13.42 -1.85
N ASP A 119 7.59 -13.44 -2.59
CA ASP A 119 8.93 -13.40 -2.01
C ASP A 119 9.18 -12.12 -1.20
N LEU A 120 8.65 -10.99 -1.68
CA LEU A 120 8.79 -9.72 -0.97
C LEU A 120 7.92 -9.70 0.29
N ASN A 121 6.72 -10.27 0.23
CA ASN A 121 5.88 -10.40 1.40
C ASN A 121 6.57 -11.22 2.49
N ILE A 122 7.22 -12.32 2.12
CA ILE A 122 7.96 -13.15 3.07
C ILE A 122 9.12 -12.37 3.70
N LYS A 123 9.83 -11.57 2.89
CA LYS A 123 10.92 -10.73 3.41
C LYS A 123 10.42 -9.63 4.35
N LEU A 124 9.24 -9.09 4.09
CA LEU A 124 8.64 -8.06 4.92
C LEU A 124 8.05 -8.61 6.21
N LYS A 125 7.64 -9.86 6.21
CA LYS A 125 6.94 -10.47 7.33
C LYS A 125 7.58 -10.19 8.70
N PRO A 126 8.89 -10.45 8.91
CA PRO A 126 9.48 -10.17 10.23
C PRO A 126 9.46 -8.69 10.59
N ILE A 127 9.55 -7.80 9.60
CA ILE A 127 9.48 -6.35 9.83
C ILE A 127 8.06 -5.97 10.28
N LEU A 128 7.05 -6.48 9.59
CA LEU A 128 5.66 -6.20 9.90
C LEU A 128 5.26 -6.76 11.27
N GLN A 129 5.73 -7.95 11.61
CA GLN A 129 5.42 -8.58 12.89
C GLN A 129 6.06 -7.85 14.07
N LYS A 130 7.06 -7.03 13.83
CA LYS A 130 7.70 -6.22 14.88
C LYS A 130 7.04 -4.84 15.03
N MET A 131 6.10 -4.51 14.17
CA MET A 131 5.38 -3.25 14.29
C MET A 131 4.51 -3.27 15.56
N LYS A 132 4.01 -2.09 15.91
CA LYS A 132 3.18 -1.94 17.10
C LYS A 132 1.98 -2.87 17.04
N ALA A 133 1.65 -3.51 18.17
CA ALA A 133 0.46 -4.34 18.29
C ALA A 133 -0.79 -3.54 17.87
N GLY A 134 -1.66 -4.18 17.10
CA GLY A 134 -2.84 -3.52 16.56
C GLY A 134 -2.64 -2.87 15.20
N THR A 135 -1.40 -2.79 14.71
CA THR A 135 -1.15 -2.35 13.33
C THR A 135 -1.88 -3.29 12.37
N ARG A 136 -2.59 -2.71 11.40
CA ARG A 136 -3.39 -3.47 10.43
C ARG A 136 -2.63 -3.56 9.12
N VAL A 137 -2.56 -4.78 8.57
CA VAL A 137 -1.84 -5.06 7.33
C VAL A 137 -2.79 -5.67 6.33
N VAL A 138 -2.81 -5.13 5.13
CA VAL A 138 -3.68 -5.63 4.05
C VAL A 138 -2.85 -5.85 2.80
N SER A 139 -2.93 -7.04 2.23
CA SER A 139 -2.19 -7.39 1.01
C SER A 139 -3.16 -7.71 -0.13
N ASN A 140 -2.86 -7.18 -1.30
CA ASN A 140 -3.54 -7.56 -2.53
C ASN A 140 -2.90 -8.86 -3.05
N SER A 141 -3.73 -9.86 -3.29
CA SER A 141 -3.42 -11.12 -3.98
C SER A 141 -2.54 -12.12 -3.24
N PHE A 142 -1.58 -11.69 -2.44
CA PHE A 142 -0.56 -12.59 -1.91
C PHE A 142 -0.55 -12.61 -0.39
N SER A 143 -0.45 -13.83 0.16
CA SER A 143 -0.37 -14.04 1.60
C SER A 143 1.07 -13.86 2.12
N MET A 144 1.27 -14.16 3.40
CA MET A 144 2.58 -14.03 4.07
C MET A 144 3.13 -15.36 4.53
N GLY A 145 3.00 -16.38 3.70
CA GLY A 145 3.49 -17.70 4.04
C GLY A 145 2.73 -18.30 5.21
N ASP A 146 3.45 -18.62 6.29
CA ASP A 146 2.87 -19.27 7.45
C ASP A 146 2.21 -18.34 8.46
N TRP A 147 2.15 -17.04 8.20
CA TRP A 147 1.38 -16.09 9.01
C TRP A 147 -0.04 -16.05 8.47
N ASP A 148 -0.92 -16.80 9.12
CA ASP A 148 -2.31 -16.91 8.66
C ASP A 148 -3.03 -15.58 8.75
N ALA A 149 -3.77 -15.26 7.69
CA ALA A 149 -4.58 -14.04 7.66
C ALA A 149 -5.73 -14.14 8.66
N ASP A 150 -6.04 -13.01 9.30
CA ASP A 150 -7.22 -12.91 10.16
C ASP A 150 -8.49 -12.88 9.35
N GLU A 151 -8.40 -12.39 8.10
CA GLU A 151 -9.54 -12.28 7.22
C GLU A 151 -9.09 -12.37 5.77
N VAL A 152 -9.89 -13.01 4.92
CA VAL A 152 -9.68 -13.06 3.48
C VAL A 152 -10.73 -12.17 2.83
N ILE A 153 -10.28 -11.32 1.92
CA ILE A 153 -11.13 -10.37 1.20
C ILE A 153 -11.35 -10.90 -0.20
N GLU A 154 -12.58 -10.97 -0.65
CA GLU A 154 -12.86 -11.40 -2.01
C GLU A 154 -13.77 -10.40 -2.70
N VAL A 155 -13.43 -10.08 -3.94
CA VAL A 155 -14.23 -9.27 -4.85
C VAL A 155 -14.23 -9.99 -6.21
N ASP A 156 -15.03 -9.51 -7.15
CA ASP A 156 -15.20 -10.19 -8.45
C ASP A 156 -13.90 -10.44 -9.18
N ARG A 157 -12.93 -9.53 -9.07
CA ARG A 157 -11.68 -9.60 -9.83
C ARG A 157 -10.44 -9.56 -8.96
N GLY A 158 -10.57 -9.98 -7.71
CA GLY A 158 -9.40 -9.94 -6.86
C GLY A 158 -9.62 -10.55 -5.51
N GLN A 159 -8.53 -10.75 -4.82
CA GLN A 159 -8.51 -11.30 -3.48
C GLN A 159 -7.48 -10.55 -2.67
N GLY A 160 -7.78 -10.35 -1.40
CA GLY A 160 -6.85 -9.73 -0.46
C GLY A 160 -6.79 -10.47 0.85
N PHE A 161 -5.80 -10.14 1.64
CA PHE A 161 -5.57 -10.75 2.94
C PHE A 161 -5.35 -9.67 3.98
N PHE A 162 -5.89 -9.89 5.16
CA PHE A 162 -5.84 -8.92 6.24
C PHE A 162 -5.27 -9.57 7.50
N TRP A 163 -4.36 -8.86 8.16
CA TRP A 163 -3.75 -9.26 9.43
C TRP A 163 -3.80 -8.11 10.41
N ILE A 164 -3.87 -8.45 11.69
CA ILE A 164 -3.64 -7.50 12.77
C ILE A 164 -2.37 -7.96 13.48
N VAL A 165 -1.41 -7.07 13.64
CA VAL A 165 -0.19 -7.40 14.36
C VAL A 165 -0.55 -7.73 15.81
N PRO A 166 -0.22 -8.93 16.29
CA PRO A 166 -0.65 -9.35 17.63
C PRO A 166 0.16 -8.69 18.73
N ALA A 167 -0.42 -8.62 19.90
CA ALA A 167 0.28 -8.17 21.08
C ALA A 167 1.42 -9.13 21.40
N ARG A 168 2.57 -8.58 21.76
CA ARG A 168 3.73 -9.37 22.17
C ARG A 168 3.77 -9.47 23.68
N ILE A 169 3.91 -10.69 24.15
CA ILE A 169 4.17 -10.94 25.55
C ILE A 169 5.64 -11.29 25.64
N GLU A 170 6.39 -10.55 26.45
CA GLU A 170 7.83 -10.73 26.57
C GLU A 170 8.18 -12.18 26.87
N GLY A 171 9.13 -12.71 26.09
CA GLY A 171 9.59 -14.10 26.24
C GLY A 171 8.60 -15.16 25.76
N ARG A 172 7.52 -14.76 25.07
CA ARG A 172 6.48 -15.68 24.59
C ARG A 172 6.07 -15.33 23.19
N TRP A 173 6.38 -16.21 22.34
CA TRP A 173 5.92 -16.12 20.93
C TRP A 173 5.86 -17.47 20.34
#